data_f23b67b1fd77ad82b38423f959baeb69
#
_entry.id   f23b67b1fd77ad82b38423f959baeb69
#
_cell.length_a   1.000
_cell.length_b   1.000
_cell.length_c   1.000
_cell.angle_alpha   90.00
_cell.angle_beta   90.00
_cell.angle_gamma   90.00
#
_symmetry.space_group_name_H-M   'P 1'
#
loop_
_entity.id
_entity.type
_entity.pdbx_description
1 polymer ?
#
loop_
_entity_poly.entity_id
_entity_poly.type
_entity_poly.pdbx_seq_one_letter_code
_entity_poly.pdbx_strand_id
1 'polypeptide(L)'
;MIQIQDVSFEYEKEQGTLSHIDLNIQQGECVVLIGESGCGKTTVTKLINGLIPHFVEGGTLSGTTIVNGMEVPKTEMYRLAEQVGSVFQNPKSQFFNIDSDSEITFGLENAGVEPKKIKERYEATVSALKIQSLLGRNIFSMSGGEKQSLAFASVYAMNPSIFVLDEPTANLDADAIDTLRQQIIQIKKEGRTVVIAEHRLYFL
;
A
#
# COMPACT_ATOMS: atom_id res chain seq x y z
N MET A 1 5.98 0.50 13.63
CA MET A 1 4.85 0.50 14.59
C MET A 1 3.82 1.56 14.18
N ILE A 2 2.53 1.21 14.19
CA ILE A 2 1.43 2.12 13.88
C ILE A 2 0.59 2.29 15.12
N GLN A 3 0.25 3.54 15.47
CA GLN A 3 -0.62 3.88 16.60
C GLN A 3 -1.68 4.86 16.12
N ILE A 4 -2.93 4.48 16.27
CA ILE A 4 -4.11 5.33 16.08
C ILE A 4 -4.75 5.44 17.46
N GLN A 5 -4.92 6.66 17.98
CA GLN A 5 -5.40 6.93 19.34
C GLN A 5 -6.57 7.89 19.28
N ASP A 6 -7.72 7.40 19.70
CA ASP A 6 -8.99 8.14 19.80
C ASP A 6 -9.31 8.95 18.52
N VAL A 7 -9.03 8.34 17.33
CA VAL A 7 -9.22 9.03 16.06
C VAL A 7 -10.67 9.01 15.64
N SER A 8 -11.20 10.19 15.38
CA SER A 8 -12.48 10.38 14.71
C SER A 8 -12.24 11.18 13.41
N PHE A 9 -12.90 10.79 12.34
CA PHE A 9 -12.81 11.47 11.05
C PHE A 9 -14.17 11.52 10.35
N GLU A 10 -14.54 12.68 9.87
CA GLU A 10 -15.77 12.95 9.12
C GLU A 10 -15.44 13.59 7.78
N TYR A 11 -15.97 13.04 6.69
CA TYR A 11 -15.86 13.64 5.35
C TYR A 11 -16.89 14.76 5.20
N GLU A 12 -16.51 15.89 4.58
CA GLU A 12 -17.40 17.06 4.42
C GLU A 12 -18.67 16.77 3.60
N LYS A 13 -18.58 15.89 2.59
CA LYS A 13 -19.64 15.66 1.59
C LYS A 13 -20.18 14.24 1.59
N GLU A 14 -19.62 13.33 2.34
CA GLU A 14 -20.01 11.92 2.35
C GLU A 14 -20.60 11.54 3.69
N GLN A 15 -21.63 10.72 3.65
CA GLN A 15 -22.12 10.07 4.87
C GLN A 15 -21.14 8.96 5.25
N GLY A 16 -20.28 9.20 6.19
CA GLY A 16 -19.36 8.20 6.71
C GLY A 16 -18.42 8.84 7.72
N THR A 17 -18.46 8.34 8.94
CA THR A 17 -17.59 8.79 10.03
C THR A 17 -16.84 7.61 10.60
N LEU A 18 -15.55 7.82 10.92
CA LEU A 18 -14.88 7.03 11.94
C LEU A 18 -15.08 7.71 13.28
N SER A 19 -15.36 6.96 14.31
CA SER A 19 -15.58 7.50 15.65
C SER A 19 -14.79 6.72 16.68
N HIS A 20 -13.92 7.43 17.41
CA HIS A 20 -13.14 6.90 18.52
C HIS A 20 -12.38 5.60 18.19
N ILE A 21 -11.60 5.62 17.11
CA ILE A 21 -10.81 4.46 16.67
C ILE A 21 -9.50 4.42 17.43
N ASP A 22 -9.26 3.27 18.08
CA ASP A 22 -7.99 2.91 18.69
C ASP A 22 -7.40 1.68 18.00
N LEU A 23 -6.16 1.78 17.50
CA LEU A 23 -5.47 0.68 16.85
C LEU A 23 -3.97 0.77 17.14
N ASN A 24 -3.37 -0.35 17.54
CA ASN A 24 -1.94 -0.45 17.78
C ASN A 24 -1.40 -1.68 17.04
N ILE A 25 -0.48 -1.44 16.08
CA ILE A 25 0.15 -2.50 15.27
C ILE A 25 1.65 -2.46 15.53
N GLN A 26 2.20 -3.58 15.96
CA GLN A 26 3.63 -3.72 16.21
C GLN A 26 4.39 -3.96 14.92
N GLN A 27 5.69 -3.72 14.96
CA GLN A 27 6.57 -4.03 13.82
C GLN A 27 6.52 -5.52 13.48
N GLY A 28 6.39 -5.83 12.19
CA GLY A 28 6.34 -7.20 11.66
C GLY A 28 4.97 -7.89 11.79
N GLU A 29 3.98 -7.23 12.41
CA GLU A 29 2.61 -7.78 12.42
C GLU A 29 1.95 -7.71 11.04
N CYS A 30 1.03 -8.64 10.82
CA CYS A 30 0.12 -8.61 9.69
C CYS A 30 -1.31 -8.50 10.22
N VAL A 31 -1.93 -7.38 9.98
CA VAL A 31 -3.27 -7.06 10.44
C VAL A 31 -4.22 -7.01 9.26
N VAL A 32 -5.37 -7.65 9.38
CA VAL A 32 -6.45 -7.59 8.40
C VAL A 32 -7.63 -6.83 8.98
N LEU A 33 -7.97 -5.73 8.34
CA LEU A 33 -9.17 -4.94 8.64
C LEU A 33 -10.34 -5.55 7.87
N ILE A 34 -11.33 -6.05 8.59
CA ILE A 34 -12.45 -6.78 8.00
C ILE A 34 -13.74 -6.04 8.29
N GLY A 35 -14.66 -6.06 7.34
CA GLY A 35 -15.98 -5.49 7.49
C GLY A 35 -16.67 -5.27 6.14
N GLU A 36 -17.93 -4.89 6.19
CA GLU A 36 -18.73 -4.58 4.99
C GLU A 36 -18.15 -3.40 4.21
N SER A 37 -18.55 -3.27 2.96
CA SER A 37 -18.19 -2.09 2.16
C SER A 37 -18.76 -0.83 2.83
N GLY A 38 -17.94 0.23 2.88
CA GLY A 38 -18.32 1.49 3.52
C GLY A 38 -18.14 1.55 5.04
N CYS A 39 -17.70 0.48 5.73
CA CYS A 39 -17.50 0.51 7.19
C CYS A 39 -16.23 1.25 7.66
N GLY A 40 -15.50 1.92 6.75
CA GLY A 40 -14.36 2.77 7.13
C GLY A 40 -12.97 2.15 6.98
N LYS A 41 -12.81 0.92 6.46
CA LYS A 41 -11.50 0.27 6.25
C LYS A 41 -10.53 1.13 5.44
N THR A 42 -10.98 1.60 4.28
CA THR A 42 -10.22 2.51 3.42
C THR A 42 -9.89 3.83 4.12
N THR A 43 -10.75 4.32 5.00
CA THR A 43 -10.44 5.52 5.79
C THR A 43 -9.31 5.26 6.77
N VAL A 44 -9.29 4.08 7.42
CA VAL A 44 -8.17 3.67 8.29
C VAL A 44 -6.88 3.52 7.50
N THR A 45 -6.90 2.91 6.30
CA THR A 45 -5.70 2.82 5.45
C THR A 45 -5.20 4.20 5.03
N LYS A 46 -6.09 5.15 4.72
CA LYS A 46 -5.74 6.54 4.39
C LYS A 46 -5.15 7.31 5.57
N LEU A 47 -5.57 7.03 6.80
CA LEU A 47 -4.93 7.59 8.01
C LEU A 47 -3.50 7.08 8.17
N ILE A 48 -3.24 5.79 7.89
CA ILE A 48 -1.92 5.18 8.05
C ILE A 48 -0.94 5.68 6.97
N ASN A 49 -1.39 5.79 5.72
CA ASN A 49 -0.52 6.20 4.61
C ASN A 49 -0.44 7.73 4.42
N GLY A 50 -1.14 8.51 5.25
CA GLY A 50 -1.10 9.97 5.25
C GLY A 50 -1.97 10.65 4.19
N LEU A 51 -2.74 9.91 3.40
CA LEU A 51 -3.70 10.54 2.48
C LEU A 51 -4.76 11.36 3.23
N ILE A 52 -5.06 10.98 4.48
CA ILE A 52 -5.74 11.80 5.45
C ILE A 52 -4.70 12.26 6.48
N PRO A 53 -4.51 13.58 6.70
CA PRO A 53 -5.30 14.70 6.17
C PRO A 53 -4.74 15.36 4.89
N HIS A 54 -3.62 14.91 4.33
CA HIS A 54 -2.85 15.69 3.35
C HIS A 54 -3.54 15.88 2.00
N PHE A 55 -4.37 14.91 1.55
CA PHE A 55 -5.03 14.95 0.24
C PHE A 55 -6.56 14.88 0.30
N VAL A 56 -7.13 14.76 1.50
CA VAL A 56 -8.58 14.83 1.68
C VAL A 56 -8.96 16.21 2.18
N GLU A 57 -9.52 17.02 1.29
CA GLU A 57 -9.98 18.38 1.60
C GLU A 57 -11.31 18.37 2.36
N GLY A 58 -11.51 19.32 3.26
CA GLY A 58 -12.77 19.59 3.94
C GLY A 58 -13.21 18.58 4.99
N GLY A 59 -12.37 17.60 5.34
CA GLY A 59 -12.69 16.64 6.41
C GLY A 59 -12.30 17.18 7.80
N THR A 60 -13.03 16.71 8.82
CA THR A 60 -12.70 17.01 10.23
C THR A 60 -12.01 15.81 10.87
N LEU A 61 -10.76 15.97 11.27
CA LEU A 61 -9.94 14.95 11.92
C LEU A 61 -9.67 15.35 13.37
N SER A 62 -9.89 14.40 14.30
CA SER A 62 -9.47 14.50 15.70
C SER A 62 -8.72 13.24 16.12
N GLY A 63 -8.05 13.30 17.28
CA GLY A 63 -7.19 12.20 17.74
C GLY A 63 -5.79 12.24 17.12
N THR A 64 -5.03 11.15 17.26
CA THR A 64 -3.62 11.11 16.85
C THR A 64 -3.31 9.84 16.06
N THR A 65 -2.64 10.00 14.90
CA THR A 65 -2.08 8.89 14.12
C THR A 65 -0.56 9.02 14.08
N ILE A 66 0.14 7.98 14.53
CA ILE A 66 1.61 7.91 14.54
C ILE A 66 2.06 6.69 13.75
N VAL A 67 3.00 6.87 12.83
CA VAL A 67 3.60 5.82 12.01
C VAL A 67 5.11 5.88 12.15
N ASN A 68 5.73 4.83 12.66
CA ASN A 68 7.17 4.76 12.95
C ASN A 68 7.70 5.98 13.73
N GLY A 69 6.93 6.46 14.72
CA GLY A 69 7.28 7.62 15.54
C GLY A 69 7.00 8.98 14.87
N MET A 70 6.50 8.99 13.65
CA MET A 70 6.11 10.20 12.93
C MET A 70 4.61 10.46 13.13
N GLU A 71 4.25 11.62 13.64
CA GLU A 71 2.86 12.06 13.72
C GLU A 71 2.37 12.44 12.32
N VAL A 72 1.45 11.66 11.77
CA VAL A 72 1.02 11.75 10.36
C VAL A 72 0.61 13.15 9.93
N PRO A 73 -0.26 13.89 10.65
CA PRO A 73 -0.68 15.21 10.22
C PRO A 73 0.43 16.28 10.21
N LYS A 74 1.54 16.02 10.91
CA LYS A 74 2.67 16.96 11.04
C LYS A 74 3.88 16.55 10.19
N THR A 75 3.81 15.42 9.50
CA THR A 75 4.93 14.86 8.73
C THR A 75 4.70 15.08 7.25
N GLU A 76 5.71 15.58 6.56
CA GLU A 76 5.69 15.74 5.10
C GLU A 76 5.47 14.40 4.39
N MET A 77 4.63 14.41 3.34
CA MET A 77 4.20 13.20 2.65
C MET A 77 5.35 12.35 2.08
N TYR A 78 6.42 12.97 1.59
CA TYR A 78 7.57 12.22 1.07
C TYR A 78 8.25 11.37 2.14
N ARG A 79 8.30 11.84 3.42
CA ARG A 79 8.85 11.07 4.54
C ARG A 79 7.95 9.89 4.92
N LEU A 80 6.64 10.09 4.86
CA LEU A 80 5.68 9.00 5.08
C LEU A 80 5.80 7.96 3.97
N ALA A 81 5.92 8.38 2.70
CA ALA A 81 6.05 7.51 1.54
C ALA A 81 7.34 6.67 1.54
N GLU A 82 8.40 7.12 2.21
CA GLU A 82 9.61 6.30 2.44
C GLU A 82 9.35 5.12 3.39
N GLN A 83 8.37 5.25 4.28
CA GLN A 83 8.08 4.26 5.31
C GLN A 83 6.87 3.38 4.98
N VAL A 84 5.89 3.96 4.29
CA VAL A 84 4.59 3.32 4.01
C VAL A 84 4.40 3.17 2.52
N GLY A 85 4.45 1.95 2.03
CA GLY A 85 4.10 1.60 0.67
C GLY A 85 2.62 1.22 0.57
N SER A 86 1.90 1.84 -0.36
CA SER A 86 0.46 1.60 -0.54
C SER A 86 0.17 0.90 -1.87
N VAL A 87 -0.66 -0.13 -1.82
CA VAL A 87 -1.23 -0.77 -3.00
C VAL A 87 -2.75 -0.56 -2.97
N PHE A 88 -3.25 0.18 -3.95
CA PHE A 88 -4.67 0.56 -4.01
C PHE A 88 -5.52 -0.50 -4.70
N GLN A 89 -6.82 -0.46 -4.43
CA GLN A 89 -7.83 -1.33 -5.02
C GLN A 89 -7.80 -1.36 -6.55
N ASN A 90 -7.56 -0.21 -7.18
CA ASN A 90 -7.41 -0.11 -8.63
C ASN A 90 -5.96 0.14 -9.01
N PRO A 91 -5.20 -0.88 -9.45
CA PRO A 91 -3.80 -0.71 -9.80
C PRO A 91 -3.57 0.27 -10.96
N LYS A 92 -4.56 0.45 -11.84
CA LYS A 92 -4.45 1.38 -12.99
C LYS A 92 -4.28 2.83 -12.57
N SER A 93 -4.82 3.22 -11.41
CA SER A 93 -4.68 4.59 -10.89
C SER A 93 -3.30 4.87 -10.30
N GLN A 94 -2.46 3.84 -10.19
CA GLN A 94 -1.15 3.89 -9.54
C GLN A 94 0.00 4.02 -10.53
N PHE A 95 -0.22 3.69 -11.81
CA PHE A 95 0.84 3.66 -12.82
C PHE A 95 1.11 5.04 -13.43
N PHE A 96 2.39 5.35 -13.55
CA PHE A 96 2.92 6.55 -14.17
C PHE A 96 3.60 6.28 -15.52
N ASN A 97 4.02 5.04 -15.77
CA ASN A 97 4.75 4.63 -16.94
C ASN A 97 3.92 3.75 -17.90
N ILE A 98 4.43 3.56 -19.10
CA ILE A 98 3.82 2.70 -20.13
C ILE A 98 4.39 1.29 -20.05
N ASP A 99 5.66 1.15 -19.68
CA ASP A 99 6.35 -0.13 -19.57
C ASP A 99 6.62 -0.55 -18.14
N SER A 100 6.68 -1.86 -17.93
CA SER A 100 6.81 -2.47 -16.61
C SER A 100 8.12 -2.18 -15.89
N ASP A 101 9.22 -2.10 -16.64
CA ASP A 101 10.54 -1.95 -16.03
C ASP A 101 10.71 -0.54 -15.47
N SER A 102 10.31 0.48 -16.25
CA SER A 102 10.28 1.88 -15.80
C SER A 102 9.31 2.06 -14.61
N GLU A 103 8.18 1.34 -14.60
CA GLU A 103 7.25 1.43 -13.48
C GLU A 103 7.84 0.87 -12.18
N ILE A 104 8.58 -0.22 -12.23
CA ILE A 104 9.24 -0.80 -11.05
C ILE A 104 10.30 0.15 -10.49
N THR A 105 11.02 0.89 -11.35
CA THR A 105 12.10 1.79 -10.92
C THR A 105 11.64 3.21 -10.61
N PHE A 106 10.45 3.61 -11.06
CA PHE A 106 9.93 4.98 -11.00
C PHE A 106 10.03 5.63 -9.62
N GLY A 107 9.59 4.93 -8.58
CA GLY A 107 9.64 5.46 -7.21
C GLY A 107 11.08 5.69 -6.73
N LEU A 108 12.01 4.81 -7.08
CA LEU A 108 13.43 4.94 -6.74
C LEU A 108 14.09 6.12 -7.47
N GLU A 109 13.73 6.32 -8.74
CA GLU A 109 14.21 7.44 -9.54
C GLU A 109 13.72 8.78 -8.98
N ASN A 110 12.44 8.87 -8.63
CA ASN A 110 11.85 10.06 -8.00
C ASN A 110 12.46 10.35 -6.63
N ALA A 111 12.85 9.32 -5.88
CA ALA A 111 13.55 9.48 -4.61
C ALA A 111 15.04 9.85 -4.77
N GLY A 112 15.52 10.01 -6.00
CA GLY A 112 16.92 10.36 -6.28
C GLY A 112 17.93 9.28 -5.91
N VAL A 113 17.51 8.01 -5.91
CA VAL A 113 18.39 6.88 -5.59
C VAL A 113 19.45 6.73 -6.67
N GLU A 114 20.69 6.43 -6.27
CA GLU A 114 21.81 6.24 -7.18
C GLU A 114 21.54 5.11 -8.19
N PRO A 115 21.87 5.27 -9.50
CA PRO A 115 21.54 4.30 -10.55
C PRO A 115 21.99 2.87 -10.26
N LYS A 116 23.15 2.69 -9.62
CA LYS A 116 23.64 1.37 -9.24
C LYS A 116 22.71 0.70 -8.23
N LYS A 117 22.21 1.45 -7.23
CA LYS A 117 21.28 0.95 -6.22
C LYS A 117 19.90 0.68 -6.82
N ILE A 118 19.46 1.48 -7.79
CA ILE A 118 18.22 1.23 -8.53
C ILE A 118 18.29 -0.13 -9.20
N LYS A 119 19.38 -0.41 -9.92
CA LYS A 119 19.59 -1.71 -10.56
C LYS A 119 19.58 -2.87 -9.57
N GLU A 120 20.30 -2.75 -8.46
CA GLU A 120 20.33 -3.76 -7.40
C GLU A 120 18.93 -4.01 -6.82
N ARG A 121 18.15 -2.95 -6.57
CA ARG A 121 16.77 -3.05 -6.07
C ARG A 121 15.82 -3.68 -7.08
N TYR A 122 15.93 -3.28 -8.35
CA TYR A 122 15.16 -3.86 -9.44
C TYR A 122 15.41 -5.37 -9.54
N GLU A 123 16.67 -5.82 -9.62
CA GLU A 123 17.04 -7.23 -9.72
C GLU A 123 16.57 -8.02 -8.49
N ALA A 124 16.71 -7.46 -7.29
CA ALA A 124 16.22 -8.06 -6.05
C ALA A 124 14.69 -8.19 -6.05
N THR A 125 13.95 -7.17 -6.50
CA THR A 125 12.49 -7.18 -6.61
C THR A 125 12.01 -8.26 -7.56
N VAL A 126 12.57 -8.31 -8.76
CA VAL A 126 12.24 -9.30 -9.79
C VAL A 126 12.46 -10.73 -9.28
N SER A 127 13.57 -10.95 -8.58
CA SER A 127 13.92 -12.26 -8.03
C SER A 127 13.01 -12.65 -6.87
N ALA A 128 12.79 -11.76 -5.91
CA ALA A 128 12.02 -12.02 -4.70
C ALA A 128 10.53 -12.31 -5.02
N LEU A 129 9.95 -11.52 -5.93
CA LEU A 129 8.54 -11.63 -6.30
C LEU A 129 8.28 -12.56 -7.50
N LYS A 130 9.34 -13.07 -8.13
CA LYS A 130 9.28 -14.00 -9.29
C LYS A 130 8.46 -13.45 -10.46
N ILE A 131 8.66 -12.18 -10.78
CA ILE A 131 7.88 -11.45 -11.80
C ILE A 131 8.58 -11.33 -13.16
N GLN A 132 9.51 -12.23 -13.49
CA GLN A 132 10.26 -12.20 -14.75
C GLN A 132 9.36 -12.14 -15.99
N SER A 133 8.19 -12.78 -15.94
CA SER A 133 7.21 -12.80 -17.03
C SER A 133 6.54 -11.44 -17.31
N LEU A 134 6.66 -10.49 -16.38
CA LEU A 134 6.08 -9.16 -16.52
C LEU A 134 7.03 -8.14 -17.16
N LEU A 135 8.33 -8.46 -17.25
CA LEU A 135 9.36 -7.52 -17.68
C LEU A 135 9.29 -7.23 -19.17
N GLY A 136 9.71 -6.03 -19.57
CA GLY A 136 9.73 -5.58 -20.96
C GLY A 136 8.36 -5.47 -21.63
N ARG A 137 7.28 -5.38 -20.83
CA ARG A 137 5.92 -5.40 -21.37
C ARG A 137 5.22 -4.06 -21.20
N ASN A 138 4.32 -3.79 -22.15
CA ASN A 138 3.42 -2.66 -22.07
C ASN A 138 2.33 -2.93 -21.01
N ILE A 139 2.21 -2.04 -20.02
CA ILE A 139 1.29 -2.18 -18.89
C ILE A 139 -0.18 -2.23 -19.35
N PHE A 140 -0.54 -1.49 -20.39
CA PHE A 140 -1.92 -1.49 -20.88
C PHE A 140 -2.36 -2.83 -21.46
N SER A 141 -1.42 -3.65 -21.95
CA SER A 141 -1.69 -4.99 -22.48
C SER A 141 -1.77 -6.08 -21.40
N MET A 142 -1.47 -5.77 -20.14
CA MET A 142 -1.49 -6.72 -19.02
C MET A 142 -2.92 -7.00 -18.55
N SER A 143 -3.13 -8.21 -18.03
CA SER A 143 -4.35 -8.59 -17.29
C SER A 143 -4.50 -7.82 -15.97
N GLY A 144 -5.66 -7.91 -15.33
CA GLY A 144 -5.88 -7.31 -14.00
C GLY A 144 -4.92 -7.83 -12.94
N GLY A 145 -4.70 -9.14 -12.89
CA GLY A 145 -3.78 -9.79 -11.96
C GLY A 145 -2.31 -9.42 -12.22
N GLU A 146 -1.89 -9.37 -13.48
CA GLU A 146 -0.55 -8.92 -13.84
C GLU A 146 -0.31 -7.46 -13.44
N LYS A 147 -1.30 -6.58 -13.63
CA LYS A 147 -1.24 -5.19 -13.18
C LYS A 147 -1.15 -5.09 -11.65
N GLN A 148 -1.93 -5.89 -10.94
CA GLN A 148 -1.86 -5.92 -9.47
C GLN A 148 -0.48 -6.37 -8.98
N SER A 149 0.08 -7.42 -9.58
CA SER A 149 1.42 -7.90 -9.26
C SER A 149 2.50 -6.87 -9.58
N LEU A 150 2.37 -6.13 -10.69
CA LEU A 150 3.28 -5.04 -11.05
C LEU A 150 3.19 -3.86 -10.07
N ALA A 151 1.98 -3.43 -9.70
CA ALA A 151 1.76 -2.37 -8.71
C ALA A 151 2.36 -2.76 -7.34
N PHE A 152 2.21 -4.03 -6.94
CA PHE A 152 2.87 -4.53 -5.75
C PHE A 152 4.40 -4.48 -5.87
N ALA A 153 4.95 -4.85 -7.03
CA ALA A 153 6.39 -4.85 -7.28
C ALA A 153 7.00 -3.44 -7.27
N SER A 154 6.32 -2.44 -7.84
CA SER A 154 6.78 -1.04 -7.81
C SER A 154 6.86 -0.51 -6.37
N VAL A 155 5.88 -0.85 -5.53
CA VAL A 155 5.89 -0.52 -4.10
C VAL A 155 6.99 -1.30 -3.36
N TYR A 156 7.15 -2.59 -3.63
CA TYR A 156 8.17 -3.43 -3.00
C TYR A 156 9.59 -2.93 -3.30
N ALA A 157 9.86 -2.46 -4.53
CA ALA A 157 11.15 -1.92 -4.94
C ALA A 157 11.59 -0.74 -4.06
N MET A 158 10.66 0.09 -3.60
CA MET A 158 10.90 1.20 -2.68
C MET A 158 11.37 0.73 -1.29
N ASN A 159 11.15 -0.55 -0.96
CA ASN A 159 11.54 -1.17 0.30
C ASN A 159 10.94 -0.52 1.57
N PRO A 160 9.65 -0.22 1.61
CA PRO A 160 9.04 0.37 2.77
C PRO A 160 9.03 -0.60 3.96
N SER A 161 8.97 -0.08 5.17
CA SER A 161 8.86 -0.88 6.40
C SER A 161 7.42 -1.35 6.67
N ILE A 162 6.45 -0.65 6.10
CA ILE A 162 5.01 -0.89 6.25
C ILE A 162 4.37 -1.00 4.88
N PHE A 163 3.57 -2.03 4.66
CA PHE A 163 2.74 -2.20 3.48
C PHE A 163 1.27 -2.02 3.85
N VAL A 164 0.57 -1.17 3.14
CA VAL A 164 -0.87 -0.94 3.26
C VAL A 164 -1.54 -1.37 1.97
N LEU A 165 -2.40 -2.37 2.03
CA LEU A 165 -3.10 -2.96 0.90
C LEU A 165 -4.60 -2.70 1.07
N ASP A 166 -5.19 -1.93 0.15
CA ASP A 166 -6.62 -1.59 0.20
C ASP A 166 -7.39 -2.40 -0.84
N GLU A 167 -8.20 -3.36 -0.39
CA GLU A 167 -8.95 -4.33 -1.19
C GLU A 167 -8.15 -4.95 -2.35
N PRO A 168 -6.94 -5.48 -2.05
CA PRO A 168 -6.00 -5.89 -3.09
C PRO A 168 -6.47 -7.09 -3.91
N THR A 169 -7.49 -7.83 -3.45
CA THR A 169 -8.07 -8.98 -4.18
C THR A 169 -9.24 -8.62 -5.07
N ALA A 170 -9.64 -7.34 -5.09
CA ALA A 170 -10.76 -6.89 -5.90
C ALA A 170 -10.53 -7.16 -7.39
N ASN A 171 -11.49 -7.83 -8.04
CA ASN A 171 -11.45 -8.15 -9.47
C ASN A 171 -10.31 -9.09 -9.91
N LEU A 172 -9.70 -9.85 -8.99
CA LEU A 172 -8.71 -10.87 -9.28
C LEU A 172 -9.35 -12.25 -9.43
N ASP A 173 -8.78 -13.06 -10.33
CA ASP A 173 -9.05 -14.49 -10.42
C ASP A 173 -8.24 -15.27 -9.35
N ALA A 174 -8.48 -16.57 -9.25
CA ALA A 174 -7.86 -17.41 -8.23
C ALA A 174 -6.32 -17.44 -8.34
N ASP A 175 -5.78 -17.49 -9.55
CA ASP A 175 -4.34 -17.57 -9.79
C ASP A 175 -3.65 -16.24 -9.42
N ALA A 176 -4.29 -15.11 -9.73
CA ALA A 176 -3.79 -13.78 -9.35
C ALA A 176 -3.85 -13.57 -7.82
N ILE A 177 -4.88 -14.08 -7.15
CA ILE A 177 -4.98 -14.05 -5.69
C ILE A 177 -3.86 -14.88 -5.06
N ASP A 178 -3.59 -16.06 -5.60
CA ASP A 178 -2.50 -16.92 -5.10
C ASP A 178 -1.13 -16.25 -5.29
N THR A 179 -0.92 -15.58 -6.43
CA THR A 179 0.28 -14.78 -6.69
C THR A 179 0.43 -13.67 -5.67
N LEU A 180 -0.63 -12.89 -5.42
CA LEU A 180 -0.63 -11.83 -4.41
C LEU A 180 -0.36 -12.39 -3.00
N ARG A 181 -0.96 -13.53 -2.65
CA ARG A 181 -0.70 -14.21 -1.38
C ARG A 181 0.78 -14.55 -1.22
N GLN A 182 1.44 -15.09 -2.25
CA GLN A 182 2.88 -15.39 -2.20
C GLN A 182 3.72 -14.11 -2.03
N GLN A 183 3.33 -13.00 -2.65
CA GLN A 183 3.99 -11.71 -2.48
C GLN A 183 3.84 -11.18 -1.04
N ILE A 184 2.65 -11.29 -0.44
CA ILE A 184 2.41 -10.93 0.97
C ILE A 184 3.23 -11.81 1.92
N ILE A 185 3.27 -13.13 1.67
CA ILE A 185 4.11 -14.05 2.45
C ILE A 185 5.59 -13.66 2.37
N GLN A 186 6.06 -13.23 1.20
CA GLN A 186 7.44 -12.80 1.02
C GLN A 186 7.78 -11.59 1.91
N ILE A 187 6.97 -10.52 1.87
CA ILE A 187 7.22 -9.33 2.69
C ILE A 187 7.09 -9.62 4.20
N LYS A 188 6.21 -10.53 4.59
CA LYS A 188 6.11 -11.00 5.99
C LYS A 188 7.37 -11.74 6.45
N LYS A 189 7.94 -12.61 5.61
CA LYS A 189 9.21 -13.31 5.91
C LYS A 189 10.37 -12.33 6.12
N GLU A 190 10.31 -11.17 5.51
CA GLU A 190 11.30 -10.09 5.67
C GLU A 190 11.06 -9.24 6.93
N GLY A 191 10.07 -9.58 7.75
CA GLY A 191 9.75 -8.86 8.99
C GLY A 191 9.04 -7.53 8.77
N ARG A 192 8.44 -7.31 7.59
CA ARG A 192 7.67 -6.08 7.29
C ARG A 192 6.31 -6.10 7.96
N THR A 193 5.85 -4.93 8.35
CA THR A 193 4.47 -4.75 8.85
C THR A 193 3.50 -4.69 7.67
N VAL A 194 2.37 -5.38 7.77
CA VAL A 194 1.37 -5.42 6.70
C VAL A 194 0.00 -5.08 7.27
N VAL A 195 -0.69 -4.14 6.64
CA VAL A 195 -2.08 -3.81 6.93
C VAL A 195 -2.89 -4.05 5.67
N ILE A 196 -3.90 -4.90 5.75
CA ILE A 196 -4.76 -5.27 4.62
C ILE A 196 -6.19 -4.89 4.97
N ALA A 197 -6.81 -4.04 4.17
CA ALA A 197 -8.25 -3.84 4.22
C ALA A 197 -8.91 -4.79 3.23
N GLU A 198 -9.81 -5.66 3.70
CA GLU A 198 -10.44 -6.66 2.84
C GLU A 198 -11.86 -6.97 3.33
N HIS A 199 -12.74 -7.36 2.42
CA HIS A 199 -14.09 -7.80 2.74
C HIS A 199 -14.32 -9.30 2.44
N ARG A 200 -13.38 -9.97 1.77
CA ARG A 200 -13.44 -11.38 1.37
C ARG A 200 -12.40 -12.21 2.10
N LEU A 201 -12.76 -12.76 3.26
CA LEU A 201 -11.84 -13.49 4.14
C LEU A 201 -11.23 -14.77 3.54
N TYR A 202 -11.94 -15.43 2.66
CA TYR A 202 -11.48 -16.73 2.13
C TYR A 202 -10.35 -16.61 1.09
N PHE A 203 -9.90 -15.39 0.81
CA PHE A 203 -8.78 -15.14 -0.10
C PHE A 203 -7.44 -14.83 0.61
N LEU A 204 -7.45 -14.69 1.92
CA LEU A 204 -6.26 -14.42 2.74
C LEU A 204 -5.81 -15.67 3.56
#